data_5e3f3e6aded74e9d4ed43a175390c591
#
_entry.id   5e3f3e6aded74e9d4ed43a175390c591
#
_cell.length_a   1.000
_cell.length_b   1.000
_cell.length_c   1.000
_cell.angle_alpha   90.00
_cell.angle_beta   90.00
_cell.angle_gamma   90.00
#
_symmetry.space_group_name_H-M   'P 1'
#
loop_
_entity.id
_entity.type
_entity.pdbx_description
1 polymer ?
#
loop_
_entity_poly.entity_id
_entity_poly.type
_entity_poly.pdbx_seq_one_letter_code
_entity_poly.pdbx_strand_id
1 'polypeptide(L)'
;MPSIFMRRVLLLSLLLISSLARAELAETDWLELMPKSDQKALEQMPEIDHNSPEAMGTFTEKGGMKQAKGLPAVMYSNKTVAAMNGRQIRLGGYPVPLETDAKGNSTLFFLVPYPGACIHVPPPPPNQLVLVRYPKGLKLDDIYTPLWVNGTLKIEKVSNDLADAAYAMDAAKVRVVEDADL
;
A
#
# COMPACT_ATOMS: atom_id res chain seq x y z
N MET A 1 -24.90 -10.33 52.28
CA MET A 1 -23.58 -9.70 52.09
C MET A 1 -22.72 -10.64 51.26
N PRO A 2 -22.33 -10.32 50.05
CA PRO A 2 -21.45 -11.22 49.28
C PRO A 2 -20.08 -11.22 49.90
N SER A 3 -19.51 -12.44 50.08
CA SER A 3 -18.27 -12.66 50.77
C SER A 3 -17.09 -11.95 50.07
N ILE A 4 -16.11 -11.52 50.83
CA ILE A 4 -14.87 -10.86 50.37
C ILE A 4 -14.18 -11.68 49.26
N PHE A 5 -14.35 -13.00 49.28
CA PHE A 5 -13.85 -13.95 48.29
C PHE A 5 -14.50 -13.74 46.90
N MET A 6 -15.82 -13.54 46.85
CA MET A 6 -16.56 -13.33 45.63
C MET A 6 -16.24 -11.99 44.99
N ARG A 7 -15.97 -10.94 45.79
CA ARG A 7 -15.48 -9.63 45.29
C ARG A 7 -14.07 -9.70 44.71
N ARG A 8 -13.18 -10.51 45.27
CA ARG A 8 -11.81 -10.69 44.77
C ARG A 8 -11.79 -11.46 43.44
N VAL A 9 -12.63 -12.49 43.30
CA VAL A 9 -12.78 -13.24 42.04
C VAL A 9 -13.36 -12.37 40.95
N LEU A 10 -14.35 -11.51 41.24
CA LEU A 10 -14.93 -10.57 40.30
C LEU A 10 -13.93 -9.52 39.82
N LEU A 11 -13.06 -9.01 40.71
CA LEU A 11 -12.01 -8.04 40.35
C LEU A 11 -10.88 -8.68 39.54
N LEU A 12 -10.53 -9.94 39.81
CA LEU A 12 -9.55 -10.67 38.99
C LEU A 12 -10.09 -10.97 37.57
N SER A 13 -11.37 -11.31 37.43
CA SER A 13 -11.99 -11.56 36.13
C SER A 13 -12.10 -10.27 35.29
N LEU A 14 -12.30 -9.10 35.91
CA LEU A 14 -12.33 -7.81 35.22
C LEU A 14 -10.95 -7.37 34.70
N LEU A 15 -9.87 -7.75 35.39
CA LEU A 15 -8.49 -7.46 34.99
C LEU A 15 -8.03 -8.31 33.79
N LEU A 16 -8.59 -9.51 33.60
CA LEU A 16 -8.27 -10.39 32.46
C LEU A 16 -8.94 -9.95 31.14
N ILE A 17 -10.00 -9.13 31.20
CA ILE A 17 -10.72 -8.66 30.02
C ILE A 17 -10.05 -7.42 29.39
N SER A 18 -9.17 -6.74 30.15
CA SER A 18 -8.55 -5.47 29.70
C SER A 18 -7.37 -5.63 28.73
N SER A 19 -6.91 -6.83 28.43
CA SER A 19 -5.68 -7.05 27.63
C SER A 19 -5.93 -7.46 26.18
N LEU A 20 -7.13 -7.26 25.65
CA LEU A 20 -7.38 -7.30 24.20
C LEU A 20 -7.08 -5.93 23.55
N ALA A 21 -5.99 -5.29 23.97
CA ALA A 21 -5.37 -4.25 23.18
C ALA A 21 -4.94 -4.92 21.87
N ARG A 22 -5.70 -4.67 20.80
CA ARG A 22 -5.36 -5.12 19.46
C ARG A 22 -4.04 -4.45 19.12
N ALA A 23 -2.92 -5.19 19.25
CA ALA A 23 -1.62 -4.70 18.84
C ALA A 23 -1.75 -4.22 17.38
N GLU A 24 -1.39 -2.98 17.13
CA GLU A 24 -1.34 -2.47 15.77
C GLU A 24 -0.35 -3.32 14.98
N LEU A 25 -0.72 -3.69 13.74
CA LEU A 25 0.18 -4.47 12.88
C LEU A 25 1.48 -3.69 12.68
N ALA A 26 2.61 -4.36 12.80
CA ALA A 26 3.89 -3.78 12.44
C ALA A 26 3.87 -3.37 10.97
N GLU A 27 4.58 -2.30 10.66
CA GLU A 27 4.75 -1.84 9.28
C GLU A 27 5.40 -2.94 8.41
N THR A 28 4.88 -3.10 7.22
CA THR A 28 5.44 -3.96 6.18
C THR A 28 6.22 -3.08 5.22
N ASP A 29 7.49 -3.42 4.99
CA ASP A 29 8.31 -2.72 4.00
C ASP A 29 7.85 -3.09 2.58
N TRP A 30 7.81 -2.12 1.68
CA TRP A 30 7.52 -2.32 0.26
C TRP A 30 8.45 -3.35 -0.40
N LEU A 31 9.71 -3.43 0.00
CA LEU A 31 10.66 -4.42 -0.49
C LEU A 31 10.29 -5.86 -0.12
N GLU A 32 9.47 -6.08 0.92
CA GLU A 32 8.95 -7.42 1.24
C GLU A 32 8.00 -7.96 0.15
N LEU A 33 7.40 -7.07 -0.65
CA LEU A 33 6.53 -7.44 -1.77
C LEU A 33 7.32 -7.88 -3.01
N MET A 34 8.64 -7.60 -3.06
CA MET A 34 9.53 -7.96 -4.16
C MET A 34 10.34 -9.21 -3.87
N PRO A 35 10.48 -10.15 -4.83
CA PRO A 35 11.48 -11.21 -4.73
C PRO A 35 12.89 -10.64 -4.60
N LYS A 36 13.78 -11.33 -3.87
CA LYS A 36 15.17 -10.90 -3.67
C LYS A 36 15.93 -10.65 -4.97
N SER A 37 15.62 -11.38 -6.04
CA SER A 37 16.20 -11.16 -7.36
C SER A 37 15.87 -9.77 -7.92
N ASP A 38 14.63 -9.31 -7.71
CA ASP A 38 14.17 -8.04 -8.23
C ASP A 38 14.67 -6.88 -7.36
N GLN A 39 14.75 -7.07 -6.02
CA GLN A 39 15.39 -6.11 -5.12
C GLN A 39 16.83 -5.84 -5.55
N LYS A 40 17.63 -6.92 -5.78
CA LYS A 40 19.00 -6.80 -6.26
C LYS A 40 19.11 -6.14 -7.64
N ALA A 41 18.17 -6.43 -8.54
CA ALA A 41 18.16 -5.80 -9.87
C ALA A 41 17.81 -4.30 -9.78
N LEU A 42 16.94 -3.91 -8.84
CA LEU A 42 16.60 -2.51 -8.59
C LEU A 42 17.78 -1.73 -7.99
N GLU A 43 18.51 -2.32 -7.02
CA GLU A 43 19.72 -1.72 -6.45
C GLU A 43 20.85 -1.52 -7.49
N GLN A 44 20.91 -2.37 -8.50
CA GLN A 44 21.90 -2.31 -9.58
C GLN A 44 21.48 -1.46 -10.77
N MET A 45 20.28 -0.86 -10.72
CA MET A 45 19.84 0.04 -11.76
C MET A 45 20.75 1.27 -11.86
N PRO A 46 21.18 1.65 -13.07
CA PRO A 46 21.83 2.94 -13.25
C PRO A 46 20.88 4.06 -12.82
N GLU A 47 21.44 5.12 -12.25
CA GLU A 47 20.69 6.32 -11.93
C GLU A 47 20.01 6.84 -13.19
N ILE A 48 18.68 7.03 -13.14
CA ILE A 48 17.91 7.51 -14.29
C ILE A 48 18.22 9.01 -14.40
N ASP A 49 18.96 9.39 -15.42
CA ASP A 49 19.15 10.81 -15.77
C ASP A 49 17.83 11.38 -16.29
N HIS A 50 17.16 12.17 -15.45
CA HIS A 50 15.88 12.82 -15.76
C HIS A 50 15.95 13.79 -16.95
N ASN A 51 17.14 14.17 -17.38
CA ASN A 51 17.37 15.02 -18.54
C ASN A 51 17.69 14.24 -19.83
N SER A 52 17.72 12.91 -19.77
CA SER A 52 17.98 12.10 -20.97
C SER A 52 16.74 12.07 -21.89
N PRO A 53 16.93 11.98 -23.22
CA PRO A 53 15.82 11.83 -24.18
C PRO A 53 14.97 10.58 -23.88
N GLU A 54 15.58 9.54 -23.32
CA GLU A 54 14.88 8.31 -22.90
C GLU A 54 13.97 8.58 -21.69
N ALA A 55 14.41 9.41 -20.73
CA ALA A 55 13.60 9.80 -19.59
C ALA A 55 12.40 10.68 -20.03
N MET A 56 12.59 11.57 -21.00
CA MET A 56 11.50 12.40 -21.55
C MET A 56 10.45 11.55 -22.29
N GLY A 57 10.82 10.41 -22.87
CA GLY A 57 9.90 9.46 -23.50
C GLY A 57 9.15 8.56 -22.51
N THR A 58 9.50 8.58 -21.20
CA THR A 58 8.84 7.79 -20.17
C THR A 58 7.51 8.39 -19.70
N PHE A 59 7.28 9.68 -19.94
CA PHE A 59 6.01 10.33 -19.64
C PHE A 59 5.07 10.16 -20.83
N THR A 60 4.05 9.32 -20.69
CA THR A 60 3.00 9.26 -21.70
C THR A 60 2.23 10.58 -21.65
N GLU A 61 2.00 11.22 -22.80
CA GLU A 61 1.21 12.45 -22.91
C GLU A 61 -0.21 12.35 -22.31
N LYS A 62 -0.65 11.13 -22.03
CA LYS A 62 -1.97 10.81 -21.44
C LYS A 62 -1.97 10.65 -19.93
N GLY A 63 -0.80 10.78 -19.26
CA GLY A 63 -0.65 10.42 -17.85
C GLY A 63 -0.79 8.90 -17.62
N GLY A 64 -0.57 8.45 -16.38
CA GLY A 64 -0.75 7.06 -15.98
C GLY A 64 0.52 6.45 -15.39
N MET A 65 0.35 5.25 -14.84
CA MET A 65 1.41 4.49 -14.15
C MET A 65 1.82 3.23 -14.96
N LYS A 66 1.52 3.19 -16.27
CA LYS A 66 2.04 2.12 -17.13
C LYS A 66 3.49 2.41 -17.49
N GLN A 67 4.30 1.36 -17.47
CA GLN A 67 5.72 1.47 -17.76
C GLN A 67 5.96 1.87 -19.21
N ALA A 68 6.78 2.89 -19.42
CA ALA A 68 7.24 3.27 -20.75
C ALA A 68 8.14 2.18 -21.36
N LYS A 69 8.34 2.21 -22.67
CA LYS A 69 9.25 1.28 -23.35
C LYS A 69 10.71 1.63 -23.05
N GLY A 70 11.57 0.62 -23.01
CA GLY A 70 13.03 0.83 -22.88
C GLY A 70 13.58 0.90 -21.45
N LEU A 71 12.73 0.79 -20.44
CA LEU A 71 13.18 0.71 -19.05
C LEU A 71 13.86 -0.65 -18.74
N PRO A 72 14.72 -0.73 -17.71
CA PRO A 72 15.27 -1.99 -17.24
C PRO A 72 14.19 -3.03 -16.92
N ALA A 73 14.49 -4.31 -17.14
CA ALA A 73 13.53 -5.40 -17.03
C ALA A 73 12.80 -5.46 -15.65
N VAL A 74 13.48 -5.06 -14.58
CA VAL A 74 12.90 -5.02 -13.23
C VAL A 74 11.71 -4.05 -13.12
N MET A 75 11.68 -2.99 -13.92
CA MET A 75 10.58 -2.02 -13.95
C MET A 75 9.28 -2.58 -14.53
N TYR A 76 9.33 -3.72 -15.21
CA TYR A 76 8.15 -4.44 -15.73
C TYR A 76 7.80 -5.66 -14.89
N SER A 77 8.48 -5.87 -13.76
CA SER A 77 8.32 -7.09 -12.98
C SER A 77 6.95 -7.17 -12.32
N ASN A 78 6.25 -8.25 -12.60
CA ASN A 78 5.03 -8.65 -11.92
C ASN A 78 5.23 -9.89 -11.03
N LYS A 79 6.49 -10.24 -10.72
CA LYS A 79 6.82 -11.35 -9.82
C LYS A 79 6.43 -10.99 -8.39
N THR A 80 5.87 -11.94 -7.70
CA THR A 80 5.33 -11.77 -6.35
C THR A 80 6.01 -12.69 -5.35
N VAL A 81 5.89 -12.36 -4.07
CA VAL A 81 6.36 -13.18 -2.94
C VAL A 81 5.19 -14.01 -2.42
N ALA A 82 5.21 -15.33 -2.67
CA ALA A 82 4.10 -16.23 -2.35
C ALA A 82 3.68 -16.17 -0.86
N ALA A 83 4.64 -15.97 0.06
CA ALA A 83 4.39 -15.85 1.49
C ALA A 83 3.57 -14.61 1.89
N MET A 84 3.44 -13.64 1.00
CA MET A 84 2.65 -12.42 1.24
C MET A 84 1.16 -12.63 0.94
N ASN A 85 0.80 -13.68 0.22
CA ASN A 85 -0.60 -13.96 -0.12
C ASN A 85 -1.44 -14.33 1.11
N GLY A 86 -2.52 -13.60 1.35
CA GLY A 86 -3.41 -13.80 2.49
C GLY A 86 -2.90 -13.22 3.82
N ARG A 87 -1.74 -12.55 3.85
CA ARG A 87 -1.24 -11.91 5.07
C ARG A 87 -2.04 -10.66 5.43
N GLN A 88 -2.28 -10.53 6.73
CA GLN A 88 -2.70 -9.26 7.33
C GLN A 88 -1.46 -8.37 7.47
N ILE A 89 -1.47 -7.23 6.81
CA ILE A 89 -0.34 -6.29 6.82
C ILE A 89 -0.80 -4.86 7.08
N ARG A 90 0.15 -4.02 7.51
CA ARG A 90 0.06 -2.56 7.53
C ARG A 90 1.07 -2.03 6.52
N LEU A 91 0.60 -1.29 5.53
CA LEU A 91 1.43 -0.74 4.46
C LEU A 91 1.24 0.77 4.41
N GLY A 92 2.35 1.50 4.44
CA GLY A 92 2.37 2.96 4.24
C GLY A 92 2.52 3.30 2.77
N GLY A 93 1.86 4.37 2.29
CA GLY A 93 2.03 4.79 0.90
C GLY A 93 1.11 5.93 0.49
N TYR A 94 1.16 6.29 -0.78
CA TYR A 94 0.42 7.40 -1.35
C TYR A 94 -0.73 6.91 -2.22
N PRO A 95 -1.92 7.50 -2.10
CA PRO A 95 -3.08 7.05 -2.86
C PRO A 95 -3.08 7.62 -4.28
N VAL A 96 -3.51 6.78 -5.23
CA VAL A 96 -3.90 7.20 -6.59
C VAL A 96 -5.35 6.79 -6.79
N PRO A 97 -6.33 7.69 -6.59
CA PRO A 97 -7.74 7.38 -6.63
C PRO A 97 -8.19 6.85 -7.99
N LEU A 98 -9.08 5.84 -7.97
CA LEU A 98 -9.71 5.26 -9.16
C LEU A 98 -11.22 5.45 -9.15
N GLU A 99 -11.86 5.16 -8.01
CA GLU A 99 -13.31 5.25 -7.84
C GLU A 99 -13.66 5.97 -6.54
N THR A 100 -14.77 6.70 -6.59
CA THR A 100 -15.34 7.38 -5.44
C THR A 100 -16.81 7.01 -5.25
N ASP A 101 -17.28 7.10 -4.01
CA ASP A 101 -18.70 7.01 -3.71
C ASP A 101 -19.45 8.30 -4.10
N ALA A 102 -20.78 8.30 -3.93
CA ALA A 102 -21.62 9.46 -4.21
C ALA A 102 -21.30 10.72 -3.36
N LYS A 103 -20.51 10.56 -2.29
CA LYS A 103 -20.06 11.65 -1.40
C LYS A 103 -18.64 12.14 -1.74
N GLY A 104 -18.00 11.53 -2.77
CA GLY A 104 -16.64 11.85 -3.16
C GLY A 104 -15.54 11.16 -2.32
N ASN A 105 -15.89 10.19 -1.47
CA ASN A 105 -14.88 9.41 -0.75
C ASN A 105 -14.28 8.34 -1.66
N SER A 106 -12.96 8.19 -1.64
CA SER A 106 -12.26 7.17 -2.42
C SER A 106 -12.54 5.77 -1.87
N THR A 107 -13.09 4.89 -2.71
CA THR A 107 -13.43 3.50 -2.37
C THR A 107 -12.52 2.49 -3.03
N LEU A 108 -11.87 2.89 -4.13
CA LEU A 108 -10.89 2.10 -4.87
C LEU A 108 -9.74 3.02 -5.26
N PHE A 109 -8.50 2.59 -4.99
CA PHE A 109 -7.31 3.37 -5.34
C PHE A 109 -6.08 2.46 -5.45
N PHE A 110 -5.07 2.88 -6.21
CA PHE A 110 -3.75 2.28 -6.06
C PHE A 110 -3.02 2.91 -4.89
N LEU A 111 -2.29 2.10 -4.14
CA LEU A 111 -1.30 2.54 -3.16
C LEU A 111 0.08 2.38 -3.79
N VAL A 112 0.92 3.42 -3.68
CA VAL A 112 2.28 3.47 -4.24
C VAL A 112 3.29 3.90 -3.18
N PRO A 113 4.58 3.50 -3.28
CA PRO A 113 5.59 3.75 -2.24
C PRO A 113 6.06 5.20 -2.13
N TYR A 114 5.86 6.02 -3.16
CA TYR A 114 6.33 7.40 -3.18
C TYR A 114 5.32 8.32 -3.89
N PRO A 115 5.29 9.61 -3.52
CA PRO A 115 4.36 10.57 -4.10
C PRO A 115 4.74 10.90 -5.55
N GLY A 116 3.74 11.27 -6.36
CA GLY A 116 3.97 11.71 -7.73
C GLY A 116 4.26 10.61 -8.75
N ALA A 117 4.12 9.34 -8.36
CA ALA A 117 4.36 8.17 -9.23
C ALA A 117 3.55 8.16 -10.54
N CYS A 118 2.47 8.94 -10.60
CA CYS A 118 1.62 9.04 -11.80
C CYS A 118 1.89 10.30 -12.65
N ILE A 119 2.78 11.21 -12.20
CA ILE A 119 2.91 12.54 -12.84
C ILE A 119 4.36 12.96 -13.09
N HIS A 120 5.29 12.74 -12.16
CA HIS A 120 6.61 13.40 -12.18
C HIS A 120 7.81 12.46 -12.08
N VAL A 121 7.60 11.19 -11.78
CA VAL A 121 8.64 10.16 -11.60
C VAL A 121 8.23 8.90 -12.34
N PRO A 122 9.19 8.07 -12.80
CA PRO A 122 8.85 6.79 -13.39
C PRO A 122 7.93 6.01 -12.44
N PRO A 123 6.84 5.42 -12.93
CA PRO A 123 5.94 4.65 -12.07
C PRO A 123 6.67 3.44 -11.48
N PRO A 124 6.31 3.01 -10.27
CA PRO A 124 6.88 1.82 -9.68
C PRO A 124 6.54 0.57 -10.50
N PRO A 125 7.37 -0.50 -10.44
CA PRO A 125 7.05 -1.74 -11.13
C PRO A 125 5.74 -2.36 -10.61
N PRO A 126 5.04 -3.19 -11.40
CA PRO A 126 3.75 -3.78 -11.02
C PRO A 126 3.72 -4.49 -9.65
N ASN A 127 4.84 -5.05 -9.19
CA ASN A 127 4.95 -5.67 -7.87
C ASN A 127 5.20 -4.67 -6.72
N GLN A 128 5.24 -3.37 -7.03
CA GLN A 128 5.26 -2.26 -6.08
C GLN A 128 4.01 -1.38 -6.23
N LEU A 129 2.94 -1.92 -6.82
CA LEU A 129 1.61 -1.33 -6.89
C LEU A 129 0.61 -2.26 -6.22
N VAL A 130 -0.21 -1.71 -5.33
CA VAL A 130 -1.27 -2.46 -4.64
C VAL A 130 -2.62 -1.82 -4.92
N LEU A 131 -3.54 -2.58 -5.53
CA LEU A 131 -4.93 -2.13 -5.67
C LEU A 131 -5.64 -2.26 -4.33
N VAL A 132 -6.03 -1.17 -3.73
CA VAL A 132 -6.73 -1.14 -2.43
C VAL A 132 -8.24 -1.00 -2.64
N ARG A 133 -9.01 -1.93 -2.08
CA ARG A 133 -10.47 -1.89 -2.00
C ARG A 133 -10.87 -1.46 -0.59
N TYR A 134 -11.54 -0.33 -0.48
CA TYR A 134 -12.02 0.20 0.80
C TYR A 134 -13.47 0.69 0.68
N PRO A 135 -14.47 -0.19 0.70
CA PRO A 135 -15.89 0.17 0.50
C PRO A 135 -16.45 1.19 1.48
N LYS A 136 -15.82 1.38 2.65
CA LYS A 136 -16.21 2.41 3.62
C LYS A 136 -15.96 3.83 3.11
N GLY A 137 -15.04 3.95 2.15
CA GLY A 137 -14.59 5.22 1.60
C GLY A 137 -13.69 6.02 2.54
N LEU A 138 -12.75 6.75 1.97
CA LEU A 138 -11.91 7.73 2.65
C LEU A 138 -11.97 9.04 1.89
N LYS A 139 -12.21 10.14 2.62
CA LYS A 139 -12.05 11.47 2.04
C LYS A 139 -10.56 11.73 1.84
N LEU A 140 -10.16 11.99 0.60
CA LEU A 140 -8.81 12.38 0.24
C LEU A 140 -8.84 13.86 -0.13
N ASP A 141 -8.07 14.67 0.59
CA ASP A 141 -7.95 16.10 0.30
C ASP A 141 -6.90 16.35 -0.80
N ASP A 142 -5.87 15.48 -0.86
CA ASP A 142 -4.86 15.47 -1.93
C ASP A 142 -4.23 14.07 -2.09
N ILE A 143 -3.41 13.90 -3.15
CA ILE A 143 -2.70 12.63 -3.45
C ILE A 143 -1.29 12.56 -2.84
N TYR A 144 -0.82 13.62 -2.21
CA TYR A 144 0.50 13.70 -1.59
C TYR A 144 0.48 13.38 -0.10
N THR A 145 -0.70 13.30 0.49
CA THR A 145 -0.90 12.89 1.87
C THR A 145 -0.74 11.37 2.01
N PRO A 146 0.27 10.88 2.75
CA PRO A 146 0.49 9.44 2.90
C PRO A 146 -0.59 8.80 3.78
N LEU A 147 -0.87 7.54 3.48
CA LEU A 147 -1.86 6.72 4.18
C LEU A 147 -1.21 5.52 4.84
N TRP A 148 -1.75 5.13 6.00
CA TRP A 148 -1.63 3.79 6.55
C TRP A 148 -2.82 2.95 6.11
N VAL A 149 -2.55 1.83 5.45
CA VAL A 149 -3.56 0.86 5.02
C VAL A 149 -3.33 -0.46 5.73
N ASN A 150 -4.31 -0.89 6.53
CA ASN A 150 -4.31 -2.18 7.20
C ASN A 150 -5.31 -3.09 6.49
N GLY A 151 -4.88 -4.25 6.04
CA GLY A 151 -5.76 -5.17 5.31
C GLY A 151 -5.12 -6.51 4.99
N THR A 152 -5.87 -7.32 4.25
CA THR A 152 -5.40 -8.61 3.75
C THR A 152 -4.82 -8.43 2.36
N LEU A 153 -3.49 -8.63 2.24
CA LEU A 153 -2.81 -8.60 0.95
C LEU A 153 -3.08 -9.88 0.17
N LYS A 154 -3.33 -9.74 -1.13
CA LYS A 154 -3.56 -10.85 -2.06
C LYS A 154 -2.66 -10.74 -3.27
N ILE A 155 -2.17 -11.87 -3.75
CA ILE A 155 -1.55 -11.95 -5.07
C ILE A 155 -2.69 -11.94 -6.09
N GLU A 156 -2.88 -10.82 -6.74
CA GLU A 156 -3.94 -10.61 -7.73
C GLU A 156 -3.43 -9.67 -8.81
N LYS A 157 -3.37 -10.15 -10.04
CA LYS A 157 -2.96 -9.32 -11.18
C LYS A 157 -4.13 -8.46 -11.62
N VAL A 158 -3.91 -7.16 -11.60
CA VAL A 158 -4.86 -6.17 -12.09
C VAL A 158 -4.22 -5.39 -13.23
N SER A 159 -4.97 -5.19 -14.30
CA SER A 159 -4.56 -4.35 -15.42
C SER A 159 -5.75 -3.48 -15.84
N ASN A 160 -5.52 -2.17 -15.92
CA ASN A 160 -6.47 -1.20 -16.44
C ASN A 160 -5.74 -0.16 -17.30
N ASP A 161 -6.43 0.88 -17.76
CA ASP A 161 -5.80 1.91 -18.60
C ASP A 161 -4.75 2.73 -17.86
N LEU A 162 -4.83 2.81 -16.52
CA LEU A 162 -3.93 3.62 -15.70
C LEU A 162 -2.66 2.85 -15.30
N ALA A 163 -2.77 1.57 -14.86
CA ALA A 163 -1.65 0.82 -14.32
C ALA A 163 -1.84 -0.70 -14.43
N ASP A 164 -0.71 -1.39 -14.24
CA ASP A 164 -0.64 -2.83 -13.98
C ASP A 164 -0.17 -3.05 -12.54
N ALA A 165 -0.88 -3.85 -11.75
CA ALA A 165 -0.52 -4.20 -10.39
C ALA A 165 -0.47 -5.73 -10.21
N ALA A 166 0.47 -6.21 -9.38
CA ALA A 166 0.60 -7.64 -9.07
C ALA A 166 -0.09 -8.04 -7.77
N TYR A 167 -0.49 -7.04 -6.97
CA TYR A 167 -1.14 -7.24 -5.68
C TYR A 167 -2.43 -6.44 -5.58
N ALA A 168 -3.35 -6.97 -4.77
CA ALA A 168 -4.53 -6.24 -4.29
C ALA A 168 -4.65 -6.38 -2.76
N MET A 169 -5.36 -5.48 -2.12
CA MET A 169 -5.62 -5.50 -0.69
C MET A 169 -7.09 -5.18 -0.39
N ASP A 170 -7.73 -6.05 0.39
CA ASP A 170 -9.02 -5.73 1.00
C ASP A 170 -8.76 -5.02 2.34
N ALA A 171 -8.92 -3.70 2.33
CA ALA A 171 -8.57 -2.85 3.47
C ALA A 171 -9.65 -2.92 4.56
N ALA A 172 -9.22 -3.21 5.79
CA ALA A 172 -10.07 -3.17 6.99
C ALA A 172 -10.09 -1.77 7.61
N LYS A 173 -8.95 -1.06 7.55
CA LYS A 173 -8.75 0.30 8.08
C LYS A 173 -7.82 1.07 7.15
N VAL A 174 -8.19 2.30 6.86
CA VAL A 174 -7.35 3.29 6.16
C VAL A 174 -7.37 4.57 6.97
N ARG A 175 -6.22 5.19 7.18
CA ARG A 175 -6.08 6.50 7.82
C ARG A 175 -4.91 7.28 7.25
N VAL A 176 -4.94 8.57 7.40
CA VAL A 176 -3.80 9.45 7.12
C VAL A 176 -2.65 9.15 8.10
N VAL A 177 -1.42 9.28 7.62
CA VAL A 177 -0.21 9.29 8.47
C VAL A 177 -0.16 10.62 9.19
N GLU A 178 -0.02 10.59 10.51
CA GLU A 178 0.08 11.77 11.37
C GLU A 178 1.53 11.97 11.85
N ASP A 179 1.87 13.19 12.28
CA ASP A 179 3.23 13.49 12.79
C ASP A 179 3.67 12.55 13.92
N ALA A 180 2.73 12.04 14.70
CA ALA A 180 2.98 11.07 15.77
C ALA A 180 3.36 9.66 15.27
N ASP A 181 3.20 9.39 13.97
CA ASP A 181 3.58 8.11 13.34
C ASP A 181 5.03 8.11 12.82
N LEU A 182 5.67 9.30 12.75
CA LEU A 182 7.02 9.52 12.23
C LEU A 182 8.05 9.61 13.36
#